data_f601687640ea9885999247cd1333e92c
#
_entry.id   f601687640ea9885999247cd1333e92c
#
_cell.length_a   1.000
_cell.length_b   1.000
_cell.length_c   1.000
_cell.angle_alpha   90.00
_cell.angle_beta   90.00
_cell.angle_gamma   90.00
#
_symmetry.space_group_name_H-M   'P 1'
#
loop_
_entity.id
_entity.type
_entity.pdbx_description
1 polymer ?
#
loop_
_entity_poly.entity_id
_entity_poly.type
_entity_poly.pdbx_seq_one_letter_code
_entity_poly.pdbx_strand_id
1 'polypeptide(L)'
;ILQAYRRVSLTSRVQGLMQTINPLFKVGQKYKAGQTLVKIDASDYSANVKAQRASLYNLITSVLPDLQLDFAEAYLQWSQFLKDFDIEKPTPPLPKMKENVRLFVSGRGIISSYYALQNLEQNLQYYTLKAPFDGVLVSANMTEGSLVRPGQQLGEFIAVDQYELKVSLPKSY
;
A
#
# COMPACT_ATOMS: atom_id res chain seq x y z
N ILE A 1 -19.29 -5.43 31.62
CA ILE A 1 -18.75 -4.19 31.03
C ILE A 1 -19.13 -4.18 29.56
N LEU A 2 -19.78 -3.11 29.10
CA LEU A 2 -20.07 -2.90 27.68
C LEU A 2 -18.80 -2.39 26.99
N GLN A 3 -18.38 -3.04 25.91
CA GLN A 3 -17.22 -2.62 25.11
C GLN A 3 -17.49 -2.78 23.62
N ALA A 4 -16.80 -2.02 22.78
CA ALA A 4 -16.91 -2.16 21.33
C ALA A 4 -16.40 -3.55 20.91
N TYR A 5 -17.16 -4.24 20.06
CA TYR A 5 -16.82 -5.57 19.56
C TYR A 5 -15.57 -5.56 18.68
N ARG A 6 -15.41 -4.51 17.88
CA ARG A 6 -14.20 -4.32 17.04
C ARG A 6 -13.38 -3.16 17.56
N ARG A 7 -12.15 -3.46 17.95
CA ARG A 7 -11.14 -2.50 18.39
C ARG A 7 -9.83 -2.79 17.68
N VAL A 8 -9.20 -1.77 17.12
CA VAL A 8 -7.93 -1.87 16.39
C VAL A 8 -6.96 -0.83 16.90
N SER A 9 -5.76 -1.28 17.27
CA SER A 9 -4.63 -0.42 17.53
C SER A 9 -4.01 0.02 16.20
N LEU A 10 -3.96 1.32 15.99
CA LEU A 10 -3.38 1.93 14.79
C LEU A 10 -1.87 2.06 14.99
N THR A 11 -1.10 1.26 14.26
CA THR A 11 0.36 1.21 14.38
C THR A 11 1.00 1.55 13.04
N SER A 12 2.04 2.39 13.07
CA SER A 12 2.81 2.71 11.86
C SER A 12 3.72 1.56 11.46
N ARG A 13 3.87 1.34 10.15
CA ARG A 13 4.88 0.44 9.57
C ARG A 13 6.06 1.18 8.97
N VAL A 14 5.96 2.52 8.85
CA VAL A 14 6.94 3.36 8.16
C VAL A 14 7.36 4.53 9.04
N GLN A 15 8.47 5.15 8.67
CA GLN A 15 8.96 6.37 9.27
C GLN A 15 8.66 7.58 8.39
N GLY A 16 8.28 8.70 8.99
CA GLY A 16 8.07 9.97 8.30
C GLY A 16 7.33 10.98 9.15
N LEU A 17 7.16 12.19 8.65
CA LEU A 17 6.39 13.23 9.31
C LEU A 17 4.89 13.01 9.07
N MET A 18 4.09 13.12 10.12
CA MET A 18 2.65 13.07 10.01
C MET A 18 2.12 14.35 9.34
N GLN A 19 1.41 14.20 8.23
CA GLN A 19 0.84 15.30 7.47
C GLN A 19 -0.55 15.68 7.99
N THR A 20 -0.92 16.94 7.77
CA THR A 20 -2.30 17.41 7.97
C THR A 20 -3.25 16.69 7.05
N ILE A 21 -4.37 16.21 7.60
CA ILE A 21 -5.47 15.61 6.85
C ILE A 21 -6.80 16.20 7.27
N ASN A 22 -7.81 16.06 6.44
CA ASN A 22 -9.19 16.43 6.75
C ASN A 22 -10.10 15.19 6.56
N PRO A 23 -10.84 14.75 7.62
CA PRO A 23 -10.89 15.31 8.98
C PRO A 23 -9.59 15.09 9.78
N LEU A 24 -9.33 15.93 10.77
CA LEU A 24 -8.14 15.85 11.62
C LEU A 24 -8.12 14.53 12.41
N PHE A 25 -6.92 13.97 12.62
CA PHE A 25 -6.70 12.81 13.48
C PHE A 25 -6.85 13.19 14.95
N LYS A 26 -8.11 13.19 15.43
CA LYS A 26 -8.49 13.66 16.77
C LYS A 26 -9.46 12.69 17.43
N VAL A 27 -9.33 12.55 18.75
CA VAL A 27 -10.25 11.75 19.57
C VAL A 27 -11.70 12.23 19.38
N GLY A 28 -12.63 11.28 19.20
CA GLY A 28 -14.04 11.53 18.94
C GLY A 28 -14.38 11.72 17.45
N GLN A 29 -13.39 11.84 16.59
CA GLN A 29 -13.62 11.93 15.13
C GLN A 29 -14.14 10.62 14.57
N LYS A 30 -15.22 10.70 13.79
CA LYS A 30 -15.81 9.57 13.07
C LYS A 30 -15.20 9.44 11.68
N TYR A 31 -15.00 8.21 11.24
CA TYR A 31 -14.50 7.86 9.90
C TYR A 31 -15.31 6.72 9.31
N LYS A 32 -15.45 6.74 8.00
CA LYS A 32 -16.00 5.62 7.23
C LYS A 32 -14.90 4.65 6.78
N ALA A 33 -15.26 3.40 6.55
CA ALA A 33 -14.37 2.39 5.99
C ALA A 33 -13.65 2.91 4.74
N GLY A 34 -12.32 2.73 4.68
CA GLY A 34 -11.48 3.21 3.59
C GLY A 34 -11.09 4.70 3.65
N GLN A 35 -11.67 5.49 4.53
CA GLN A 35 -11.29 6.90 4.72
C GLN A 35 -9.90 7.00 5.35
N THR A 36 -9.10 7.99 4.94
CA THR A 36 -7.76 8.19 5.46
C THR A 36 -7.79 8.67 6.91
N LEU A 37 -7.16 7.91 7.80
CA LEU A 37 -6.97 8.24 9.22
C LEU A 37 -5.69 9.03 9.46
N VAL A 38 -4.59 8.60 8.81
CA VAL A 38 -3.26 9.22 8.94
C VAL A 38 -2.59 9.19 7.58
N LYS A 39 -1.91 10.27 7.26
CA LYS A 39 -1.01 10.36 6.11
C LYS A 39 0.39 10.72 6.61
N ILE A 40 1.38 9.93 6.20
CA ILE A 40 2.78 10.12 6.53
C ILE A 40 3.49 10.62 5.28
N ASP A 41 4.41 11.54 5.40
CA ASP A 41 5.17 12.05 4.26
C ASP A 41 5.96 10.92 3.59
N ALA A 42 5.65 10.69 2.32
CA ALA A 42 6.24 9.66 1.48
C ALA A 42 7.05 10.25 0.31
N SER A 43 7.40 11.53 0.36
CA SER A 43 7.99 12.24 -0.79
C SER A 43 9.22 11.53 -1.33
N ASP A 44 10.20 11.22 -0.46
CA ASP A 44 11.43 10.53 -0.85
C ASP A 44 11.17 9.10 -1.32
N TYR A 45 10.26 8.40 -0.61
CA TYR A 45 9.92 7.02 -0.97
C TYR A 45 9.18 6.96 -2.31
N SER A 46 8.25 7.88 -2.57
CA SER A 46 7.53 7.96 -3.83
C SER A 46 8.46 8.31 -5.01
N ALA A 47 9.45 9.18 -4.79
CA ALA A 47 10.48 9.49 -5.78
C ALA A 47 11.31 8.24 -6.14
N ASN A 48 11.69 7.43 -5.15
CA ASN A 48 12.37 6.16 -5.39
C ASN A 48 11.48 5.18 -6.20
N VAL A 49 10.20 5.05 -5.85
CA VAL A 49 9.24 4.22 -6.62
C VAL A 49 9.16 4.68 -8.07
N LYS A 50 9.06 5.98 -8.33
CA LYS A 50 9.06 6.54 -9.69
C LYS A 50 10.35 6.22 -10.45
N ALA A 51 11.51 6.35 -9.81
CA ALA A 51 12.79 5.99 -10.41
C ALA A 51 12.86 4.50 -10.79
N GLN A 52 12.35 3.63 -9.94
CA GLN A 52 12.28 2.18 -10.22
C GLN A 52 11.30 1.85 -11.34
N ARG A 53 10.16 2.55 -11.43
CA ARG A 53 9.23 2.44 -12.58
C ARG A 53 9.93 2.84 -13.88
N ALA A 54 10.64 3.95 -13.90
CA ALA A 54 11.40 4.38 -15.06
C ALA A 54 12.48 3.36 -15.46
N SER A 55 13.17 2.78 -14.49
CA SER A 55 14.17 1.74 -14.73
C SER A 55 13.57 0.49 -15.36
N LEU A 56 12.41 0.02 -14.85
CA LEU A 56 11.70 -1.12 -15.44
C LEU A 56 11.20 -0.81 -16.85
N TYR A 57 10.63 0.38 -17.07
CA TYR A 57 10.21 0.84 -18.39
C TYR A 57 11.35 0.78 -19.41
N ASN A 58 12.51 1.32 -19.04
CA ASN A 58 13.71 1.32 -19.90
C ASN A 58 14.22 -0.09 -20.15
N LEU A 59 14.21 -0.96 -19.14
CA LEU A 59 14.62 -2.35 -19.27
C LEU A 59 13.74 -3.10 -20.27
N ILE A 60 12.41 -2.95 -20.18
CA ILE A 60 11.47 -3.56 -21.11
C ILE A 60 11.66 -2.99 -22.53
N THR A 61 11.82 -1.66 -22.64
CA THR A 61 12.06 -1.00 -23.93
C THR A 61 13.30 -1.56 -24.62
N SER A 62 14.37 -1.84 -23.87
CA SER A 62 15.63 -2.35 -24.41
C SER A 62 15.52 -3.75 -25.04
N VAL A 63 14.55 -4.56 -24.64
CA VAL A 63 14.36 -5.92 -25.16
C VAL A 63 13.27 -6.01 -26.25
N LEU A 64 12.55 -4.93 -26.52
CA LEU A 64 11.50 -4.93 -27.56
C LEU A 64 12.02 -5.36 -28.95
N PRO A 65 13.19 -4.92 -29.43
CA PRO A 65 13.71 -5.37 -30.72
C PRO A 65 13.91 -6.88 -30.77
N ASP A 66 14.45 -7.49 -29.71
CA ASP A 66 14.64 -8.93 -29.63
C ASP A 66 13.28 -9.67 -29.62
N LEU A 67 12.29 -9.14 -28.90
CA LEU A 67 10.92 -9.69 -28.89
C LEU A 67 10.28 -9.60 -30.28
N GLN A 68 10.50 -8.51 -31.01
CA GLN A 68 9.98 -8.34 -32.37
C GLN A 68 10.55 -9.37 -33.35
N LEU A 69 11.84 -9.70 -33.23
CA LEU A 69 12.52 -10.66 -34.10
C LEU A 69 12.15 -12.11 -33.80
N ASP A 70 12.16 -12.49 -32.50
CA ASP A 70 12.09 -13.88 -32.07
C ASP A 70 10.70 -14.30 -31.55
N PHE A 71 9.86 -13.34 -31.13
CA PHE A 71 8.58 -13.59 -30.44
C PHE A 71 7.49 -12.61 -30.86
N ALA A 72 7.12 -12.58 -32.14
CA ALA A 72 6.21 -11.57 -32.73
C ALA A 72 4.88 -11.39 -31.95
N GLU A 73 4.26 -12.48 -31.47
CA GLU A 73 3.03 -12.40 -30.65
C GLU A 73 3.29 -11.70 -29.32
N ALA A 74 4.40 -12.02 -28.67
CA ALA A 74 4.78 -11.39 -27.40
C ALA A 74 5.12 -9.92 -27.57
N TYR A 75 5.77 -9.55 -28.67
CA TYR A 75 6.07 -8.15 -28.99
C TYR A 75 4.82 -7.26 -28.95
N LEU A 76 3.70 -7.71 -29.52
CA LEU A 76 2.46 -6.93 -29.50
C LEU A 76 1.95 -6.71 -28.07
N GLN A 77 2.00 -7.75 -27.23
CA GLN A 77 1.55 -7.68 -25.84
C GLN A 77 2.46 -6.79 -24.99
N TRP A 78 3.79 -6.88 -25.16
CA TRP A 78 4.74 -6.05 -24.44
C TRP A 78 4.73 -4.59 -24.90
N SER A 79 4.50 -4.35 -26.19
CA SER A 79 4.30 -2.99 -26.72
C SER A 79 3.05 -2.35 -26.16
N GLN A 80 1.95 -3.13 -26.01
CA GLN A 80 0.73 -2.63 -25.36
C GLN A 80 0.96 -2.36 -23.87
N PHE A 81 1.66 -3.26 -23.18
CA PHE A 81 2.04 -3.06 -21.78
C PHE A 81 2.78 -1.73 -21.58
N LEU A 82 3.76 -1.41 -22.44
CA LEU A 82 4.49 -0.13 -22.36
C LEU A 82 3.62 1.09 -22.67
N LYS A 83 2.64 0.96 -23.58
CA LYS A 83 1.67 2.05 -23.83
C LYS A 83 0.79 2.34 -22.61
N ASP A 84 0.42 1.30 -21.87
CA ASP A 84 -0.39 1.41 -20.66
C ASP A 84 0.44 1.79 -19.42
N PHE A 85 1.77 1.70 -19.54
CA PHE A 85 2.71 1.97 -18.44
C PHE A 85 2.89 3.48 -18.24
N ASP A 86 2.41 3.98 -17.10
CA ASP A 86 2.57 5.37 -16.69
C ASP A 86 3.43 5.42 -15.40
N ILE A 87 4.57 6.13 -15.45
CA ILE A 87 5.49 6.25 -14.32
C ILE A 87 4.82 6.87 -13.07
N GLU A 88 3.79 7.68 -13.27
CA GLU A 88 3.05 8.33 -12.18
C GLU A 88 1.98 7.42 -11.54
N LYS A 89 1.63 6.32 -12.18
CA LYS A 89 0.58 5.39 -11.75
C LYS A 89 1.15 4.05 -11.32
N PRO A 90 0.38 3.25 -10.58
CA PRO A 90 0.75 1.87 -10.26
C PRO A 90 1.07 1.07 -11.53
N THR A 91 2.10 0.23 -11.42
CA THR A 91 2.55 -0.60 -12.54
C THR A 91 1.46 -1.58 -12.98
N PRO A 92 1.11 -1.64 -14.27
CA PRO A 92 0.12 -2.58 -14.77
C PRO A 92 0.56 -4.04 -14.58
N PRO A 93 -0.38 -5.01 -14.58
CA PRO A 93 -0.04 -6.43 -14.47
C PRO A 93 0.75 -6.89 -15.69
N LEU A 94 1.73 -7.79 -15.46
CA LEU A 94 2.53 -8.38 -16.54
C LEU A 94 1.64 -9.04 -17.59
N PRO A 95 2.02 -8.95 -18.88
CA PRO A 95 1.34 -9.68 -19.94
C PRO A 95 1.36 -11.20 -19.70
N LYS A 96 0.29 -11.89 -20.10
CA LYS A 96 0.33 -13.35 -20.18
C LYS A 96 1.35 -13.76 -21.22
N MET A 97 2.18 -14.77 -20.92
CA MET A 97 3.28 -15.16 -21.80
C MET A 97 3.47 -16.67 -21.82
N LYS A 98 3.91 -17.17 -22.96
CA LYS A 98 4.34 -18.56 -23.15
C LYS A 98 5.67 -18.80 -22.40
N GLU A 99 5.99 -20.07 -22.12
CA GLU A 99 7.17 -20.45 -21.33
C GLU A 99 8.49 -19.94 -21.93
N ASN A 100 8.65 -20.04 -23.25
CA ASN A 100 9.85 -19.56 -23.94
C ASN A 100 10.05 -18.03 -23.79
N VAL A 101 8.98 -17.26 -23.88
CA VAL A 101 9.03 -15.81 -23.65
C VAL A 101 9.35 -15.52 -22.18
N ARG A 102 8.75 -16.28 -21.25
CA ARG A 102 9.02 -16.14 -19.82
C ARG A 102 10.48 -16.37 -19.48
N LEU A 103 11.08 -17.42 -20.04
CA LEU A 103 12.51 -17.69 -19.87
C LEU A 103 13.39 -16.57 -20.44
N PHE A 104 13.04 -16.05 -21.61
CA PHE A 104 13.77 -14.96 -22.24
C PHE A 104 13.72 -13.69 -21.38
N VAL A 105 12.52 -13.19 -20.98
CA VAL A 105 12.38 -11.97 -20.18
C VAL A 105 12.92 -12.13 -18.76
N SER A 106 12.86 -13.35 -18.20
CA SER A 106 13.49 -13.66 -16.90
C SER A 106 15.01 -13.57 -16.99
N GLY A 107 15.61 -14.12 -18.03
CA GLY A 107 17.05 -14.02 -18.29
C GLY A 107 17.55 -12.57 -18.46
N ARG A 108 16.69 -11.68 -18.90
CA ARG A 108 16.94 -10.23 -18.99
C ARG A 108 16.66 -9.45 -17.71
N GLY A 109 16.23 -10.11 -16.62
CA GLY A 109 15.96 -9.51 -15.31
C GLY A 109 14.63 -8.75 -15.22
N ILE A 110 13.75 -8.83 -16.21
CA ILE A 110 12.48 -8.09 -16.22
C ILE A 110 11.55 -8.57 -15.12
N ILE A 111 11.41 -9.90 -14.95
CA ILE A 111 10.51 -10.49 -13.95
C ILE A 111 10.95 -10.10 -12.53
N SER A 112 12.25 -10.20 -12.22
CA SER A 112 12.78 -9.83 -10.91
C SER A 112 12.61 -8.33 -10.62
N SER A 113 12.88 -7.47 -11.60
CA SER A 113 12.69 -6.03 -11.48
C SER A 113 11.22 -5.65 -11.29
N TYR A 114 10.31 -6.34 -11.99
CA TYR A 114 8.87 -6.14 -11.83
C TYR A 114 8.41 -6.45 -10.40
N TYR A 115 8.77 -7.62 -9.85
CA TYR A 115 8.36 -7.99 -8.49
C TYR A 115 9.05 -7.16 -7.41
N ALA A 116 10.29 -6.73 -7.63
CA ALA A 116 10.95 -5.77 -6.74
C ALA A 116 10.19 -4.44 -6.70
N LEU A 117 9.76 -3.94 -7.85
CA LEU A 117 8.93 -2.73 -7.94
C LEU A 117 7.56 -2.91 -7.30
N GLN A 118 6.90 -4.06 -7.51
CA GLN A 118 5.62 -4.36 -6.84
C GLN A 118 5.74 -4.31 -5.31
N ASN A 119 6.84 -4.80 -4.75
CA ASN A 119 7.12 -4.72 -3.32
C ASN A 119 7.25 -3.26 -2.85
N LEU A 120 7.96 -2.41 -3.59
CA LEU A 120 8.08 -0.98 -3.29
C LEU A 120 6.72 -0.27 -3.36
N GLU A 121 5.89 -0.59 -4.35
CA GLU A 121 4.54 -0.02 -4.48
C GLU A 121 3.62 -0.44 -3.33
N GLN A 122 3.70 -1.68 -2.87
CA GLN A 122 2.97 -2.14 -1.69
C GLN A 122 3.44 -1.41 -0.42
N ASN A 123 4.74 -1.21 -0.25
CA ASN A 123 5.27 -0.48 0.89
C ASN A 123 4.86 1.00 0.88
N LEU A 124 4.71 1.62 -0.30
CA LEU A 124 4.22 2.99 -0.44
C LEU A 124 2.80 3.15 0.15
N GLN A 125 1.97 2.12 0.10
CA GLN A 125 0.62 2.15 0.67
C GLN A 125 0.63 2.30 2.20
N TYR A 126 1.71 1.89 2.89
CA TYR A 126 1.82 2.01 4.35
C TYR A 126 2.00 3.45 4.84
N TYR A 127 2.29 4.40 3.93
CA TYR A 127 2.33 5.83 4.24
C TYR A 127 0.94 6.46 4.38
N THR A 128 -0.11 5.73 4.02
CA THR A 128 -1.50 6.17 4.20
C THR A 128 -2.26 5.12 4.99
N LEU A 129 -2.58 5.42 6.24
CA LEU A 129 -3.38 4.55 7.09
C LEU A 129 -4.86 4.84 6.89
N LYS A 130 -5.64 3.82 6.54
CA LYS A 130 -7.08 3.94 6.27
C LYS A 130 -7.91 3.25 7.36
N ALA A 131 -9.13 3.74 7.58
CA ALA A 131 -10.09 3.14 8.49
C ALA A 131 -10.49 1.74 7.96
N PRO A 132 -10.34 0.66 8.78
CA PRO A 132 -10.69 -0.69 8.34
C PRO A 132 -12.21 -0.95 8.33
N PHE A 133 -12.97 -0.13 9.04
CA PHE A 133 -14.43 -0.18 9.15
C PHE A 133 -14.98 1.20 9.55
N ASP A 134 -16.30 1.37 9.56
CA ASP A 134 -16.94 2.57 10.08
C ASP A 134 -16.77 2.66 11.60
N GLY A 135 -16.22 3.77 12.09
CA GLY A 135 -15.89 3.83 13.49
C GLY A 135 -15.48 5.23 13.99
N VAL A 136 -14.98 5.25 15.21
CA VAL A 136 -14.53 6.46 15.89
C VAL A 136 -13.14 6.28 16.49
N LEU A 137 -12.34 7.33 16.45
CA LEU A 137 -11.02 7.37 17.07
C LEU A 137 -11.18 7.62 18.58
N VAL A 138 -10.73 6.69 19.42
CA VAL A 138 -10.86 6.79 20.90
C VAL A 138 -9.57 7.21 21.58
N SER A 139 -8.41 7.02 20.92
CA SER A 139 -7.15 7.64 21.34
C SER A 139 -6.37 8.14 20.13
N ALA A 140 -5.65 9.25 20.33
CA ALA A 140 -4.72 9.82 19.35
C ALA A 140 -3.43 10.18 20.09
N ASN A 141 -2.36 9.42 19.82
CA ASN A 141 -1.08 9.55 20.52
C ASN A 141 -0.09 10.43 19.76
N MET A 142 -0.48 10.92 18.59
CA MET A 142 0.34 11.70 17.70
C MET A 142 -0.43 12.91 17.19
N THR A 143 0.30 13.95 16.88
CA THR A 143 -0.21 15.18 16.29
C THR A 143 0.47 15.42 14.95
N GLU A 144 -0.13 16.24 14.13
CA GLU A 144 0.43 16.78 12.90
C GLU A 144 1.84 17.34 13.11
N GLY A 145 2.73 17.09 12.14
CA GLY A 145 4.14 17.49 12.22
C GLY A 145 5.03 16.59 13.09
N SER A 146 4.45 15.64 13.83
CA SER A 146 5.23 14.69 14.63
C SER A 146 5.95 13.66 13.75
N LEU A 147 7.15 13.28 14.15
CA LEU A 147 7.89 12.18 13.52
C LEU A 147 7.31 10.85 13.99
N VAL A 148 6.78 10.09 13.05
CA VAL A 148 6.29 8.73 13.24
C VAL A 148 7.41 7.73 12.98
N ARG A 149 7.44 6.62 13.73
CA ARG A 149 8.42 5.53 13.60
C ARG A 149 7.73 4.19 13.41
N PRO A 150 8.38 3.21 12.74
CA PRO A 150 7.85 1.85 12.64
C PRO A 150 7.59 1.23 14.02
N GLY A 151 6.44 0.56 14.17
CA GLY A 151 6.00 -0.04 15.44
C GLY A 151 5.34 0.94 16.42
N GLN A 152 5.35 2.24 16.13
CA GLN A 152 4.74 3.24 17.00
C GLN A 152 3.22 3.18 16.93
N GLN A 153 2.57 3.12 18.10
CA GLN A 153 1.11 3.22 18.22
C GLN A 153 0.67 4.67 18.03
N LEU A 154 -0.13 4.90 17.00
CA LEU A 154 -0.63 6.22 16.63
C LEU A 154 -1.94 6.56 17.36
N GLY A 155 -2.75 5.55 17.66
CA GLY A 155 -4.02 5.70 18.30
C GLY A 155 -4.80 4.40 18.37
N GLU A 156 -6.07 4.51 18.74
CA GLU A 156 -6.99 3.38 18.87
C GLU A 156 -8.31 3.72 18.19
N PHE A 157 -8.84 2.77 17.41
CA PHE A 157 -10.04 2.94 16.61
C PHE A 157 -11.06 1.86 16.93
N ILE A 158 -12.32 2.22 17.15
CA ILE A 158 -13.40 1.30 17.49
C ILE A 158 -14.57 1.41 16.52
N ALA A 159 -15.28 0.29 16.30
CA ALA A 159 -16.55 0.30 15.59
C ALA A 159 -17.66 0.90 16.50
N VAL A 160 -18.61 1.59 15.87
CA VAL A 160 -19.73 2.23 16.58
C VAL A 160 -21.05 1.49 16.44
N ASP A 161 -21.08 0.44 15.64
CA ASP A 161 -22.29 -0.32 15.27
C ASP A 161 -22.46 -1.64 16.05
N GLN A 162 -21.41 -2.12 16.72
CA GLN A 162 -21.41 -3.40 17.41
C GLN A 162 -20.75 -3.31 18.78
N TYR A 163 -21.48 -3.75 19.79
CA TYR A 163 -21.01 -3.81 21.18
C TYR A 163 -21.16 -5.22 21.73
N GLU A 164 -20.23 -5.63 22.58
CA GLU A 164 -20.32 -6.85 23.37
C GLU A 164 -20.43 -6.54 24.87
N LEU A 165 -21.21 -7.36 25.59
CA LEU A 165 -21.31 -7.29 27.02
C LEU A 165 -20.44 -8.40 27.65
N LYS A 166 -19.32 -8.03 28.26
CA LYS A 166 -18.53 -8.97 29.09
C LYS A 166 -19.05 -8.98 30.52
N VAL A 167 -19.56 -10.14 30.94
CA VAL A 167 -20.05 -10.37 32.30
C VAL A 167 -19.11 -11.37 32.97
N SER A 168 -18.51 -10.95 34.09
CA SER A 168 -17.75 -11.87 34.95
C SER A 168 -18.73 -12.51 35.93
N LEU A 169 -18.98 -13.81 35.79
CA LEU A 169 -19.76 -14.57 36.76
C LEU A 169 -18.82 -15.13 37.82
N PRO A 170 -19.03 -14.85 39.14
CA PRO A 170 -18.26 -15.51 40.18
C PRO A 170 -18.59 -16.99 40.16
N LYS A 171 -17.57 -17.84 40.22
CA LYS A 171 -17.78 -19.26 40.49
C LYS A 171 -18.34 -19.40 41.90
N SER A 172 -19.60 -19.69 42.03
CA SER A 172 -20.15 -20.23 43.31
C SER A 172 -19.67 -21.68 43.44
N TYR A 173 -18.90 -21.96 44.49
CA TYR A 173 -18.59 -23.32 44.92
C TYR A 173 -19.79 -23.92 45.61
#